data_7e023fcc1e612a692e1c25ddde39d719
#
_entry.id   7e023fcc1e612a692e1c25ddde39d719
#
_cell.length_a   1.000
_cell.length_b   1.000
_cell.length_c   1.000
_cell.angle_alpha   90.00
_cell.angle_beta   90.00
_cell.angle_gamma   90.00
#
_symmetry.space_group_name_H-M   'P 1'
#
loop_
_entity.id
_entity.type
_entity.pdbx_description
1 polymer ?
#
loop_
_entity_poly.entity_id
_entity_poly.type
_entity_poly.pdbx_seq_one_letter_code
_entity_poly.pdbx_strand_id
1 'polypeptide(L)'
;MSKKKRKEKRMKKAGAGKGIFFILPSLCGLILFYLLPYLDVIKRSLSSPVTGAFTGLDNYWLVFGNKAFQLAAKNTVHFIITCVPILVISSLLVAVVLQKLVKGNLLKIGFLFPMSIPVASVVLLWKGVFDPQGFLNSFLNLFGISGNDWMNTKSAFWVLVFSYVWKNMGYCMILWLASLAAIPKEIYEAAKIDGSGEVACFLYITL
;
A
#
# COMPACT_ATOMS: atom_id res chain seq x y z
N MET A 1 34.03 -25.17 32.80
CA MET A 1 32.81 -24.45 32.37
C MET A 1 31.99 -24.12 33.62
N SER A 2 31.93 -22.85 34.05
CA SER A 2 31.45 -22.38 35.36
C SER A 2 29.95 -22.75 35.59
N LYS A 3 29.61 -23.16 36.83
CA LYS A 3 28.26 -23.45 37.35
C LYS A 3 27.25 -22.34 36.98
N LYS A 4 27.70 -21.10 36.85
CA LYS A 4 26.92 -19.91 36.45
C LYS A 4 26.37 -20.02 35.00
N LYS A 5 27.16 -20.45 34.03
CA LYS A 5 26.74 -20.68 32.62
C LYS A 5 25.73 -21.82 32.48
N ARG A 6 25.81 -22.83 33.38
CA ARG A 6 24.89 -23.97 33.37
C ARG A 6 23.50 -23.57 33.91
N LYS A 7 23.49 -22.67 34.91
CA LYS A 7 22.26 -22.14 35.53
C LYS A 7 21.52 -21.19 34.56
N GLU A 8 22.27 -20.31 33.84
CA GLU A 8 21.69 -19.45 32.84
C GLU A 8 21.09 -20.23 31.63
N LYS A 9 21.78 -21.28 31.17
CA LYS A 9 21.27 -22.17 30.12
C LYS A 9 20.00 -22.93 30.54
N ARG A 10 19.88 -23.32 31.82
CA ARG A 10 18.67 -23.95 32.37
C ARG A 10 17.52 -22.95 32.52
N MET A 11 17.77 -21.71 32.93
CA MET A 11 16.74 -20.67 33.05
C MET A 11 16.24 -20.24 31.67
N LYS A 12 17.10 -20.13 30.68
CA LYS A 12 16.68 -19.87 29.28
C LYS A 12 15.84 -21.00 28.69
N LYS A 13 16.15 -22.28 28.99
CA LYS A 13 15.32 -23.42 28.56
C LYS A 13 13.97 -23.49 29.28
N ALA A 14 13.89 -23.18 30.57
CA ALA A 14 12.66 -23.19 31.34
C ALA A 14 11.71 -22.02 30.96
N GLY A 15 12.26 -20.88 30.56
CA GLY A 15 11.48 -19.74 30.07
C GLY A 15 10.94 -19.94 28.65
N ALA A 16 11.69 -20.62 27.77
CA ALA A 16 11.27 -20.88 26.40
C ALA A 16 9.99 -21.76 26.31
N GLY A 17 9.86 -22.78 27.18
CA GLY A 17 8.65 -23.62 27.22
C GLY A 17 7.39 -22.88 27.66
N LYS A 18 7.51 -21.96 28.60
CA LYS A 18 6.37 -21.12 29.05
C LYS A 18 5.96 -20.10 27.99
N GLY A 19 6.92 -19.53 27.25
CA GLY A 19 6.64 -18.59 26.16
C GLY A 19 5.87 -19.23 25.00
N ILE A 20 6.18 -20.49 24.64
CA ILE A 20 5.47 -21.23 23.60
C ILE A 20 3.99 -21.41 23.96
N PHE A 21 3.67 -21.66 25.21
CA PHE A 21 2.29 -21.85 25.66
C PHE A 21 1.40 -20.62 25.45
N PHE A 22 1.98 -19.40 25.56
CA PHE A 22 1.25 -18.16 25.28
C PHE A 22 1.07 -17.91 23.78
N ILE A 23 1.99 -18.40 22.95
CA ILE A 23 1.93 -18.23 21.48
C ILE A 23 1.07 -19.32 20.84
N LEU A 24 0.90 -20.48 21.50
CA LEU A 24 0.27 -21.67 20.95
C LEU A 24 -1.17 -21.43 20.45
N PRO A 25 -2.07 -20.72 21.14
CA PRO A 25 -3.42 -20.46 20.64
C PRO A 25 -3.40 -19.65 19.33
N SER A 26 -2.56 -18.61 19.25
CA SER A 26 -2.39 -17.79 18.06
C SER A 26 -1.75 -18.57 16.92
N LEU A 27 -0.74 -19.41 17.23
CA LEU A 27 -0.06 -20.26 16.26
C LEU A 27 -1.00 -21.33 15.71
N CYS A 28 -1.82 -21.96 16.55
CA CYS A 28 -2.85 -22.91 16.11
C CYS A 28 -3.85 -22.25 15.16
N GLY A 29 -4.34 -21.05 15.49
CA GLY A 29 -5.21 -20.30 14.62
C GLY A 29 -4.55 -19.98 13.26
N LEU A 30 -3.29 -19.57 13.27
CA LEU A 30 -2.53 -19.29 12.04
C LEU A 30 -2.34 -20.56 11.20
N ILE A 31 -1.98 -21.69 11.81
CA ILE A 31 -1.83 -22.96 11.10
C ILE A 31 -3.18 -23.40 10.51
N LEU A 32 -4.25 -23.38 11.29
CA LEU A 32 -5.55 -23.88 10.88
C LEU A 32 -6.20 -23.03 9.79
N PHE A 33 -6.15 -21.70 9.92
CA PHE A 33 -6.87 -20.79 9.02
C PHE A 33 -6.04 -20.25 7.87
N TYR A 34 -4.70 -20.30 7.96
CA TYR A 34 -3.83 -19.79 6.90
C TYR A 34 -2.96 -20.89 6.29
N LEU A 35 -2.20 -21.62 7.12
CA LEU A 35 -1.22 -22.56 6.58
C LEU A 35 -1.89 -23.75 5.89
N LEU A 36 -2.88 -24.38 6.51
CA LEU A 36 -3.57 -25.53 5.92
C LEU A 36 -4.31 -25.17 4.62
N PRO A 37 -5.14 -24.08 4.52
CA PRO A 37 -5.72 -23.67 3.26
C PRO A 37 -4.67 -23.32 2.23
N TYR A 38 -3.55 -22.70 2.61
CA TYR A 38 -2.47 -22.36 1.69
C TYR A 38 -1.79 -23.60 1.09
N LEU A 39 -1.54 -24.62 1.92
CA LEU A 39 -1.01 -25.91 1.44
C LEU A 39 -1.99 -26.64 0.50
N ASP A 40 -3.30 -26.57 0.79
CA ASP A 40 -4.32 -27.13 -0.11
C ASP A 40 -4.35 -26.39 -1.46
N VAL A 41 -4.23 -25.06 -1.48
CA VAL A 41 -4.10 -24.27 -2.72
C VAL A 41 -2.87 -24.70 -3.52
N ILE A 42 -1.69 -24.87 -2.87
CA ILE A 42 -0.48 -25.36 -3.54
C ILE A 42 -0.73 -26.75 -4.14
N LYS A 43 -1.31 -27.67 -3.39
CA LYS A 43 -1.64 -29.02 -3.89
C LYS A 43 -2.56 -28.95 -5.12
N ARG A 44 -3.62 -28.16 -5.07
CA ARG A 44 -4.55 -27.97 -6.18
C ARG A 44 -3.89 -27.32 -7.40
N SER A 45 -2.98 -26.38 -7.19
CA SER A 45 -2.25 -25.72 -8.29
C SER A 45 -1.36 -26.68 -9.09
N LEU A 46 -0.92 -27.76 -8.45
CA LEU A 46 -0.10 -28.84 -9.06
C LEU A 46 -0.92 -30.04 -9.55
N SER A 47 -2.25 -29.97 -9.46
CA SER A 47 -3.16 -31.04 -9.82
C SER A 47 -4.15 -30.58 -10.90
N SER A 48 -4.60 -31.51 -11.74
CA SER A 48 -5.64 -31.24 -12.74
C SER A 48 -6.95 -30.85 -12.06
N PRO A 49 -7.60 -29.76 -12.47
CA PRO A 49 -8.87 -29.33 -11.89
C PRO A 49 -10.03 -30.29 -12.20
N VAL A 50 -9.90 -31.14 -13.23
CA VAL A 50 -10.95 -32.08 -13.67
C VAL A 50 -10.76 -33.45 -13.04
N THR A 51 -9.55 -34.00 -13.08
CA THR A 51 -9.27 -35.40 -12.66
C THR A 51 -8.69 -35.47 -11.25
N GLY A 52 -8.18 -34.37 -10.69
CA GLY A 52 -7.44 -34.33 -9.42
C GLY A 52 -6.05 -35.00 -9.50
N ALA A 53 -5.65 -35.52 -10.66
CA ALA A 53 -4.34 -36.15 -10.85
C ALA A 53 -3.23 -35.10 -10.79
N PHE A 54 -2.07 -35.48 -10.25
CA PHE A 54 -0.90 -34.62 -10.21
C PHE A 54 -0.35 -34.33 -11.62
N THR A 55 -0.30 -33.06 -12.00
CA THR A 55 0.14 -32.56 -13.32
C THR A 55 1.42 -31.71 -13.25
N GLY A 56 2.01 -31.59 -12.07
CA GLY A 56 3.21 -30.75 -11.90
C GLY A 56 2.95 -29.29 -12.22
N LEU A 57 3.74 -28.70 -13.11
CA LEU A 57 3.68 -27.28 -13.45
C LEU A 57 2.82 -26.95 -14.68
N ASP A 58 2.08 -27.91 -15.23
CA ASP A 58 1.29 -27.70 -16.46
C ASP A 58 0.27 -26.58 -16.32
N ASN A 59 -0.40 -26.49 -15.17
CA ASN A 59 -1.35 -25.41 -14.90
C ASN A 59 -0.67 -24.02 -14.97
N TYR A 60 0.58 -23.91 -14.51
CA TYR A 60 1.33 -22.65 -14.55
C TYR A 60 1.72 -22.30 -15.99
N TRP A 61 2.13 -23.27 -16.79
CA TRP A 61 2.43 -23.03 -18.21
C TRP A 61 1.18 -22.59 -18.97
N LEU A 62 0.03 -23.20 -18.71
CA LEU A 62 -1.25 -22.79 -19.29
C LEU A 62 -1.60 -21.33 -18.92
N VAL A 63 -1.42 -20.95 -17.66
CA VAL A 63 -1.70 -19.58 -17.19
C VAL A 63 -0.74 -18.60 -17.84
N PHE A 64 0.57 -18.86 -17.84
CA PHE A 64 1.56 -17.96 -18.45
C PHE A 64 1.41 -17.85 -19.97
N GLY A 65 0.94 -18.92 -20.65
CA GLY A 65 0.62 -18.90 -22.07
C GLY A 65 -0.69 -18.16 -22.40
N ASN A 66 -1.54 -17.90 -21.41
CA ASN A 66 -2.85 -17.30 -21.64
C ASN A 66 -2.73 -15.78 -21.89
N LYS A 67 -3.21 -15.34 -23.06
CA LYS A 67 -3.16 -13.93 -23.47
C LYS A 67 -3.91 -12.99 -22.51
N ALA A 68 -5.02 -13.44 -21.94
CA ALA A 68 -5.78 -12.64 -20.98
C ALA A 68 -4.98 -12.44 -19.68
N PHE A 69 -4.28 -13.49 -19.20
CA PHE A 69 -3.39 -13.38 -18.04
C PHE A 69 -2.21 -12.43 -18.32
N GLN A 70 -1.57 -12.58 -19.48
CA GLN A 70 -0.45 -11.70 -19.88
C GLN A 70 -0.89 -10.23 -19.94
N LEU A 71 -2.08 -9.95 -20.50
CA LEU A 71 -2.65 -8.60 -20.53
C LEU A 71 -2.93 -8.08 -19.12
N ALA A 72 -3.55 -8.90 -18.26
CA ALA A 72 -3.83 -8.53 -16.88
C ALA A 72 -2.54 -8.25 -16.09
N ALA A 73 -1.51 -9.10 -16.23
CA ALA A 73 -0.21 -8.91 -15.62
C ALA A 73 0.46 -7.61 -16.10
N LYS A 74 0.45 -7.34 -17.41
CA LYS A 74 0.97 -6.09 -17.98
C LYS A 74 0.26 -4.86 -17.42
N ASN A 75 -1.08 -4.90 -17.35
CA ASN A 75 -1.86 -3.79 -16.82
C ASN A 75 -1.58 -3.57 -15.32
N THR A 76 -1.44 -4.64 -14.55
CA THR A 76 -1.09 -4.57 -13.13
C THR A 76 0.29 -3.97 -12.92
N VAL A 77 1.30 -4.42 -13.67
CA VAL A 77 2.66 -3.88 -13.60
C VAL A 77 2.67 -2.40 -13.98
N HIS A 78 1.98 -2.03 -15.08
CA HIS A 78 1.87 -0.64 -15.51
C HIS A 78 1.21 0.22 -14.42
N PHE A 79 0.13 -0.28 -13.80
CA PHE A 79 -0.53 0.41 -12.69
C PHE A 79 0.41 0.60 -11.50
N ILE A 80 1.11 -0.44 -11.06
CA ILE A 80 2.04 -0.36 -9.92
C ILE A 80 3.14 0.65 -10.19
N ILE A 81 3.81 0.56 -11.35
CA ILE A 81 4.93 1.45 -11.71
C ILE A 81 4.47 2.91 -11.81
N THR A 82 3.24 3.16 -12.23
CA THR A 82 2.71 4.53 -12.34
C THR A 82 2.14 5.03 -11.01
N CYS A 83 1.27 4.25 -10.39
CA CYS A 83 0.47 4.69 -9.26
C CYS A 83 1.30 4.79 -7.97
N VAL A 84 2.18 3.82 -7.69
CA VAL A 84 2.95 3.79 -6.44
C VAL A 84 3.90 4.98 -6.33
N PRO A 85 4.72 5.34 -7.35
CA PRO A 85 5.56 6.53 -7.27
C PRO A 85 4.74 7.82 -7.11
N ILE A 86 3.63 7.96 -7.84
CA ILE A 86 2.75 9.13 -7.70
C ILE A 86 2.21 9.23 -6.27
N LEU A 87 1.73 8.13 -5.70
CA LEU A 87 1.21 8.08 -4.33
C LEU A 87 2.29 8.44 -3.31
N VAL A 88 3.47 7.83 -3.41
CA VAL A 88 4.59 8.04 -2.48
C VAL A 88 5.08 9.48 -2.53
N ILE A 89 5.32 10.01 -3.73
CA ILE A 89 5.81 11.38 -3.91
C ILE A 89 4.77 12.40 -3.47
N SER A 90 3.52 12.26 -3.92
CA SER A 90 2.45 13.22 -3.57
C SER A 90 2.16 13.22 -2.06
N SER A 91 2.12 12.06 -1.41
CA SER A 91 1.90 11.96 0.03
C SER A 91 3.07 12.52 0.85
N LEU A 92 4.32 12.34 0.39
CA LEU A 92 5.50 12.96 0.99
C LEU A 92 5.42 14.51 0.89
N LEU A 93 5.13 15.04 -0.30
CA LEU A 93 5.00 16.49 -0.49
C LEU A 93 3.93 17.07 0.44
N VAL A 94 2.76 16.42 0.51
CA VAL A 94 1.69 16.84 1.44
C VAL A 94 2.17 16.77 2.90
N ALA A 95 2.87 15.70 3.30
CA ALA A 95 3.38 15.56 4.66
C ALA A 95 4.37 16.68 5.04
N VAL A 96 5.33 17.00 4.15
CA VAL A 96 6.31 18.08 4.35
C VAL A 96 5.63 19.44 4.49
N VAL A 97 4.64 19.72 3.63
CA VAL A 97 3.86 20.96 3.69
C VAL A 97 3.08 21.04 4.99
N LEU A 98 2.39 19.97 5.39
CA LEU A 98 1.61 19.95 6.62
C LEU A 98 2.48 20.03 7.88
N GLN A 99 3.68 19.45 7.87
CA GLN A 99 4.61 19.56 8.99
C GLN A 99 5.06 21.00 9.21
N LYS A 100 5.30 21.76 8.13
CA LYS A 100 5.75 23.17 8.20
C LYS A 100 4.63 24.16 8.51
N LEU A 101 3.45 23.98 7.89
CA LEU A 101 2.41 25.02 7.87
C LEU A 101 1.29 24.83 8.90
N VAL A 102 1.07 23.62 9.40
CA VAL A 102 -0.15 23.31 10.14
C VAL A 102 0.12 22.89 11.58
N LYS A 103 -0.21 23.78 12.52
CA LYS A 103 -0.21 23.48 13.97
C LYS A 103 -1.43 22.66 14.43
N GLY A 104 -2.41 22.38 13.54
CA GLY A 104 -3.67 21.69 13.87
C GLY A 104 -3.86 20.33 13.17
N ASN A 105 -4.75 19.51 13.74
CA ASN A 105 -5.02 18.17 13.21
C ASN A 105 -6.14 18.14 12.14
N LEU A 106 -6.87 19.23 11.93
CA LEU A 106 -8.07 19.27 11.09
C LEU A 106 -7.79 18.88 9.62
N LEU A 107 -6.72 19.44 9.05
CA LEU A 107 -6.31 19.10 7.68
C LEU A 107 -5.86 17.64 7.56
N LYS A 108 -5.17 17.10 8.57
CA LYS A 108 -4.78 15.68 8.59
C LYS A 108 -6.00 14.76 8.57
N ILE A 109 -7.06 15.12 9.31
CA ILE A 109 -8.33 14.39 9.33
C ILE A 109 -8.98 14.43 7.94
N GLY A 110 -8.99 15.59 7.26
CA GLY A 110 -9.51 15.74 5.91
C GLY A 110 -8.86 14.81 4.90
N PHE A 111 -7.54 14.65 4.97
CA PHE A 111 -6.82 13.68 4.10
C PHE A 111 -7.07 12.21 4.45
N LEU A 112 -7.43 11.91 5.70
CA LEU A 112 -7.78 10.53 6.11
C LEU A 112 -9.22 10.15 5.78
N PHE A 113 -10.11 11.13 5.59
CA PHE A 113 -11.53 10.89 5.35
C PHE A 113 -11.81 9.95 4.16
N PRO A 114 -11.15 10.09 2.97
CA PRO A 114 -11.39 9.22 1.84
C PRO A 114 -11.15 7.72 2.14
N MET A 115 -10.21 7.41 3.02
CA MET A 115 -9.92 6.02 3.39
C MET A 115 -11.08 5.35 4.13
N SER A 116 -11.85 6.12 4.89
CA SER A 116 -13.00 5.62 5.66
C SER A 116 -14.22 5.29 4.80
N ILE A 117 -14.25 5.76 3.54
CA ILE A 117 -15.38 5.54 2.63
C ILE A 117 -15.32 4.11 2.09
N PRO A 118 -16.41 3.31 2.17
CA PRO A 118 -16.48 1.99 1.56
C PRO A 118 -16.20 2.05 0.04
N VAL A 119 -15.48 1.05 -0.48
CA VAL A 119 -15.08 1.02 -1.90
C VAL A 119 -16.28 1.13 -2.85
N ALA A 120 -17.38 0.45 -2.53
CA ALA A 120 -18.61 0.51 -3.35
C ALA A 120 -19.14 1.94 -3.47
N SER A 121 -19.14 2.72 -2.38
CA SER A 121 -19.58 4.13 -2.39
C SER A 121 -18.62 5.00 -3.20
N VAL A 122 -17.32 4.74 -3.16
CA VAL A 122 -16.32 5.43 -3.98
C VAL A 122 -16.59 5.18 -5.47
N VAL A 123 -16.88 3.94 -5.86
CA VAL A 123 -17.22 3.60 -7.26
C VAL A 123 -18.44 4.38 -7.74
N LEU A 124 -19.50 4.45 -6.93
CA LEU A 124 -20.71 5.21 -7.27
C LEU A 124 -20.44 6.71 -7.39
N LEU A 125 -19.61 7.26 -6.48
CA LEU A 125 -19.20 8.66 -6.52
C LEU A 125 -18.47 8.97 -7.83
N TRP A 126 -17.46 8.17 -8.18
CA TRP A 126 -16.68 8.38 -9.40
C TRP A 126 -17.50 8.15 -10.67
N LYS A 127 -18.45 7.19 -10.64
CA LYS A 127 -19.40 7.03 -11.73
C LYS A 127 -20.22 8.31 -11.95
N GLY A 128 -20.73 8.93 -10.90
CA GLY A 128 -21.48 10.20 -11.03
C GLY A 128 -20.62 11.37 -11.48
N VAL A 129 -19.32 11.40 -11.14
CA VAL A 129 -18.39 12.46 -11.55
C VAL A 129 -17.91 12.29 -12.98
N PHE A 130 -17.47 11.07 -13.36
CA PHE A 130 -16.79 10.78 -14.62
C PHE A 130 -17.69 10.19 -15.71
N ASP A 131 -19.00 10.05 -15.46
CA ASP A 131 -19.98 9.64 -16.47
C ASP A 131 -19.99 10.64 -17.64
N PRO A 132 -20.29 10.23 -18.89
CA PRO A 132 -20.44 11.14 -20.02
C PRO A 132 -21.41 12.29 -19.78
N GLN A 133 -22.45 12.07 -18.97
CA GLN A 133 -23.42 13.09 -18.54
C GLN A 133 -23.15 13.55 -17.09
N GLY A 134 -21.99 13.20 -16.52
CA GLY A 134 -21.62 13.47 -15.14
C GLY A 134 -21.16 14.91 -14.88
N PHE A 135 -20.87 15.15 -13.59
CA PHE A 135 -20.50 16.47 -13.11
C PHE A 135 -19.29 17.08 -13.83
N LEU A 136 -18.24 16.28 -14.11
CA LEU A 136 -17.02 16.78 -14.75
C LEU A 136 -17.28 17.28 -16.17
N ASN A 137 -18.01 16.53 -16.98
CA ASN A 137 -18.34 16.94 -18.34
C ASN A 137 -19.29 18.15 -18.36
N SER A 138 -20.25 18.20 -17.44
CA SER A 138 -21.14 19.37 -17.27
C SER A 138 -20.33 20.63 -16.93
N PHE A 139 -19.34 20.50 -16.05
CA PHE A 139 -18.46 21.59 -15.67
C PHE A 139 -17.55 22.02 -16.84
N LEU A 140 -16.97 21.08 -17.59
CA LEU A 140 -16.14 21.40 -18.78
C LEU A 140 -16.93 22.11 -19.87
N ASN A 141 -18.20 21.73 -20.08
CA ASN A 141 -19.08 22.35 -21.04
C ASN A 141 -19.34 23.84 -20.74
N LEU A 142 -19.30 24.28 -19.48
CA LEU A 142 -19.41 25.70 -19.11
C LEU A 142 -18.26 26.55 -19.69
N PHE A 143 -17.11 25.92 -19.93
CA PHE A 143 -15.92 26.55 -20.52
C PHE A 143 -15.79 26.27 -22.02
N GLY A 144 -16.82 25.71 -22.66
CA GLY A 144 -16.79 25.36 -24.10
C GLY A 144 -15.88 24.16 -24.43
N ILE A 145 -15.47 23.38 -23.43
CA ILE A 145 -14.63 22.19 -23.61
C ILE A 145 -15.57 21.00 -23.81
N SER A 146 -15.43 20.27 -24.92
CA SER A 146 -16.21 19.06 -25.20
C SER A 146 -15.92 17.99 -24.15
N GLY A 147 -16.99 17.38 -23.62
CA GLY A 147 -16.90 16.26 -22.69
C GLY A 147 -16.25 15.02 -23.32
N ASN A 148 -15.78 14.12 -22.47
CA ASN A 148 -15.18 12.85 -22.86
C ASN A 148 -15.82 11.69 -22.09
N ASP A 149 -15.75 10.48 -22.66
CA ASP A 149 -16.04 9.26 -21.89
C ASP A 149 -14.80 8.83 -21.10
N TRP A 150 -14.73 9.30 -19.86
CA TRP A 150 -13.56 9.12 -18.99
C TRP A 150 -13.36 7.68 -18.56
N MET A 151 -14.44 6.87 -18.47
CA MET A 151 -14.39 5.53 -17.89
C MET A 151 -14.23 4.41 -18.94
N ASN A 152 -14.61 4.65 -20.21
CA ASN A 152 -14.55 3.65 -21.28
C ASN A 152 -13.46 3.94 -22.32
N THR A 153 -12.63 4.95 -22.10
CA THR A 153 -11.51 5.32 -22.97
C THR A 153 -10.17 5.08 -22.29
N LYS A 154 -9.07 5.44 -22.97
CA LYS A 154 -7.72 5.42 -22.38
C LYS A 154 -7.59 6.27 -21.11
N SER A 155 -8.49 7.21 -20.92
CA SER A 155 -8.57 8.05 -19.71
C SER A 155 -8.94 7.25 -18.46
N ALA A 156 -9.62 6.10 -18.61
CA ALA A 156 -10.02 5.24 -17.49
C ALA A 156 -8.83 4.82 -16.61
N PHE A 157 -7.66 4.62 -17.21
CA PHE A 157 -6.43 4.33 -16.45
C PHE A 157 -6.08 5.47 -15.48
N TRP A 158 -6.17 6.73 -15.93
CA TRP A 158 -5.87 7.88 -15.09
C TRP A 158 -6.93 8.14 -14.03
N VAL A 159 -8.20 7.86 -14.34
CA VAL A 159 -9.30 7.88 -13.35
C VAL A 159 -9.02 6.86 -12.25
N LEU A 160 -8.56 5.66 -12.61
CA LEU A 160 -8.19 4.62 -11.65
C LEU A 160 -7.00 5.06 -10.78
N VAL A 161 -5.93 5.59 -11.39
CA VAL A 161 -4.74 6.10 -10.67
C VAL A 161 -5.13 7.22 -9.71
N PHE A 162 -5.90 8.21 -10.18
CA PHE A 162 -6.39 9.31 -9.36
C PHE A 162 -7.23 8.82 -8.18
N SER A 163 -8.17 7.92 -8.43
CA SER A 163 -9.03 7.34 -7.39
C SER A 163 -8.24 6.62 -6.31
N TYR A 164 -7.24 5.85 -6.72
CA TYR A 164 -6.38 5.11 -5.80
C TYR A 164 -5.50 6.03 -4.97
N VAL A 165 -4.86 7.02 -5.62
CA VAL A 165 -4.01 8.01 -4.95
C VAL A 165 -4.85 8.82 -3.95
N TRP A 166 -6.00 9.35 -4.37
CA TRP A 166 -6.92 10.10 -3.50
C TRP A 166 -7.33 9.30 -2.26
N LYS A 167 -7.69 8.02 -2.46
CA LYS A 167 -8.14 7.16 -1.36
C LYS A 167 -7.02 6.83 -0.35
N ASN A 168 -5.80 6.64 -0.83
CA ASN A 168 -4.70 6.12 -0.01
C ASN A 168 -3.69 7.20 0.42
N MET A 169 -3.79 8.40 -0.12
CA MET A 169 -2.87 9.51 0.15
C MET A 169 -2.77 9.84 1.65
N GLY A 170 -3.90 9.89 2.35
CA GLY A 170 -3.94 10.22 3.77
C GLY A 170 -3.18 9.21 4.63
N TYR A 171 -3.30 7.92 4.33
CA TYR A 171 -2.57 6.86 5.03
C TYR A 171 -1.04 6.99 4.83
N CYS A 172 -0.61 7.12 3.58
CA CYS A 172 0.81 7.30 3.27
C CYS A 172 1.37 8.60 3.88
N MET A 173 0.59 9.69 3.85
CA MET A 173 0.93 10.97 4.47
C MET A 173 1.17 10.82 5.99
N ILE A 174 0.33 10.07 6.72
CA ILE A 174 0.53 9.84 8.16
C ILE A 174 1.81 9.06 8.43
N LEU A 175 2.12 8.04 7.61
CA LEU A 175 3.38 7.30 7.74
C LEU A 175 4.59 8.22 7.53
N TRP A 176 4.52 9.10 6.52
CA TRP A 176 5.56 10.10 6.29
C TRP A 176 5.68 11.07 7.47
N LEU A 177 4.58 11.59 7.99
CA LEU A 177 4.61 12.50 9.15
C LEU A 177 5.23 11.83 10.37
N ALA A 178 4.95 10.55 10.62
CA ALA A 178 5.57 9.80 11.71
C ALA A 178 7.08 9.64 11.52
N SER A 179 7.52 9.30 10.29
CA SER A 179 8.93 9.17 9.95
C SER A 179 9.66 10.51 10.06
N LEU A 180 9.08 11.58 9.54
CA LEU A 180 9.65 12.93 9.61
C LEU A 180 9.77 13.44 11.06
N ALA A 181 8.80 13.09 11.91
CA ALA A 181 8.82 13.47 13.34
C ALA A 181 9.89 12.71 14.14
N ALA A 182 10.36 11.57 13.64
CA ALA A 182 11.41 10.78 14.28
C ALA A 182 12.83 11.34 14.04
N ILE A 183 13.01 12.25 13.08
CA ILE A 183 14.30 12.87 12.80
C ILE A 183 14.59 13.93 13.88
N PRO A 184 15.71 13.79 14.64
CA PRO A 184 16.07 14.78 15.65
C PRO A 184 16.31 16.16 15.05
N LYS A 185 15.84 17.20 15.73
CA LYS A 185 15.99 18.60 15.26
C LYS A 185 17.45 19.04 15.21
N GLU A 186 18.26 18.48 16.08
CA GLU A 186 19.70 18.74 16.19
C GLU A 186 20.44 18.45 14.87
N ILE A 187 19.98 17.47 14.09
CA ILE A 187 20.56 17.15 12.78
C ILE A 187 20.32 18.29 11.79
N TYR A 188 19.11 18.85 11.78
CA TYR A 188 18.78 20.00 10.93
C TYR A 188 19.52 21.27 11.36
N GLU A 189 19.71 21.47 12.67
CA GLU A 189 20.44 22.61 13.23
C GLU A 189 21.94 22.51 12.87
N ALA A 190 22.55 21.33 13.03
CA ALA A 190 23.93 21.09 12.61
C ALA A 190 24.15 21.36 11.12
N ALA A 191 23.27 20.82 10.26
CA ALA A 191 23.34 21.04 8.81
C ALA A 191 23.23 22.54 8.43
N LYS A 192 22.40 23.30 9.15
CA LYS A 192 22.31 24.76 8.93
C LYS A 192 23.58 25.50 9.34
N ILE A 193 24.23 25.08 10.44
CA ILE A 193 25.52 25.64 10.87
C ILE A 193 26.60 25.34 9.81
N ASP A 194 26.56 24.16 9.20
CA ASP A 194 27.46 23.75 8.11
C ASP A 194 27.13 24.44 6.77
N GLY A 195 26.15 25.36 6.73
CA GLY A 195 25.78 26.12 5.54
C GLY A 195 24.88 25.38 4.55
N SER A 196 24.29 24.25 4.93
CA SER A 196 23.36 23.52 4.08
C SER A 196 22.06 24.28 3.84
N GLY A 197 21.72 24.48 2.57
CA GLY A 197 20.44 25.08 2.16
C GLY A 197 19.24 24.12 2.37
N GLU A 198 18.00 24.63 2.29
CA GLU A 198 16.77 23.85 2.50
C GLU A 198 16.66 22.63 1.59
N VAL A 199 17.07 22.76 0.31
CA VAL A 199 17.03 21.66 -0.67
C VAL A 199 18.02 20.56 -0.29
N ALA A 200 19.24 20.92 0.15
CA ALA A 200 20.23 19.96 0.59
C ALA A 200 19.76 19.24 1.86
N CYS A 201 19.22 19.95 2.84
CA CYS A 201 18.60 19.35 4.03
C CYS A 201 17.47 18.38 3.67
N PHE A 202 16.63 18.73 2.69
CA PHE A 202 15.56 17.86 2.23
C PHE A 202 16.09 16.58 1.58
N LEU A 203 17.09 16.68 0.69
CA LEU A 203 17.60 15.54 -0.07
C LEU A 203 18.49 14.60 0.76
N TYR A 204 19.25 15.14 1.73
CA TYR A 204 20.27 14.35 2.46
C TYR A 204 19.89 14.01 3.90
N ILE A 205 18.88 14.67 4.46
CA ILE A 205 18.43 14.45 5.84
C ILE A 205 16.98 13.96 5.90
N THR A 206 16.12 14.55 5.06
CA THR A 206 14.67 14.24 5.10
C THR A 206 14.33 13.00 4.28
N LEU A 207 14.97 12.77 3.14
CA LEU A 207 14.83 11.59 2.27
C LEU A 207 15.81 10.48 2.63
#